data_4ce04feaedcb7fbc51a7f55bef42dcbe
#
_entry.id   4ce04feaedcb7fbc51a7f55bef42dcbe
#
_cell.length_a   1.000
_cell.length_b   1.000
_cell.length_c   1.000
_cell.angle_alpha   90.00
_cell.angle_beta   90.00
_cell.angle_gamma   90.00
#
_symmetry.space_group_name_H-M   'P 1'
#
loop_
_entity.id
_entity.type
_entity.pdbx_description
1 polymer ?
#
loop_
_entity_poly.entity_id
_entity_poly.type
_entity_poly.pdbx_seq_one_letter_code
_entity_poly.pdbx_strand_id
1 'polypeptide(L)'
;MYNYRKKVEWSKKIISEARSIKLKITVLTVGKIKEKFYSDAINEYTKRLLRYCKLEIVQVTDEKTAEHCSDIEADIVKKKEAERILKHITDDAFVITLEILGKQLDSVELANKINQFGIQGTSHIVFVIGGSLGLHKSVSDRSNLKLSFSKMTFPHQLMRVILLEQVYRSYRIINNQPYHK
;
A
#
# COMPACT_ATOMS: atom_id res chain seq x y z
N MET A 1 3.25 44.99 13.50
CA MET A 1 4.19 44.24 12.64
C MET A 1 4.87 43.02 13.28
N TYR A 2 5.01 42.96 14.60
CA TYR A 2 5.73 41.88 15.31
C TYR A 2 5.00 40.51 15.31
N ASN A 3 3.67 40.50 15.20
CA ASN A 3 2.85 39.31 15.34
C ASN A 3 2.75 38.47 14.06
N TYR A 4 2.96 39.04 12.87
CA TYR A 4 2.85 38.33 11.60
C TYR A 4 4.07 37.43 11.32
N ARG A 5 5.29 37.91 11.61
CA ARG A 5 6.52 37.12 11.45
C ARG A 5 6.54 35.88 12.35
N LYS A 6 6.16 36.03 13.62
CA LYS A 6 6.05 34.87 14.54
C LYS A 6 5.02 33.85 14.10
N LYS A 7 3.89 34.26 13.53
CA LYS A 7 2.86 33.39 13.01
C LYS A 7 3.35 32.60 11.78
N VAL A 8 4.13 33.24 10.90
CA VAL A 8 4.73 32.60 9.70
C VAL A 8 5.87 31.66 10.10
N GLU A 9 6.70 32.01 11.09
CA GLU A 9 7.74 31.08 11.59
C GLU A 9 7.14 29.89 12.33
N TRP A 10 6.09 30.11 13.11
CA TRP A 10 5.38 29.03 13.80
C TRP A 10 4.69 28.07 12.82
N SER A 11 4.04 28.59 11.79
CA SER A 11 3.47 27.75 10.72
C SER A 11 4.54 27.01 9.91
N LYS A 12 5.69 27.65 9.62
CA LYS A 12 6.83 26.97 8.97
C LYS A 12 7.42 25.86 9.85
N LYS A 13 7.51 26.07 11.16
CA LYS A 13 8.00 25.09 12.13
C LYS A 13 7.03 23.89 12.24
N ILE A 14 5.72 24.14 12.35
CA ILE A 14 4.70 23.09 12.36
C ILE A 14 4.73 22.30 11.05
N ILE A 15 4.83 22.96 9.90
CA ILE A 15 4.93 22.30 8.59
C ILE A 15 6.23 21.49 8.49
N SER A 16 7.35 21.96 9.05
CA SER A 16 8.62 21.23 9.07
C SER A 16 8.59 20.05 10.04
N GLU A 17 7.95 20.19 11.19
CA GLU A 17 7.76 19.12 12.18
C GLU A 17 6.76 18.06 11.69
N ALA A 18 5.66 18.48 11.04
CA ALA A 18 4.73 17.56 10.37
C ALA A 18 5.40 16.79 9.22
N ARG A 19 6.38 17.40 8.52
CA ARG A 19 7.22 16.71 7.52
C ARG A 19 8.24 15.74 8.14
N SER A 20 8.50 15.80 9.45
CA SER A 20 9.45 14.89 10.11
C SER A 20 8.84 13.53 10.48
N ILE A 21 7.52 13.42 10.56
CA ILE A 21 6.85 12.14 10.79
C ILE A 21 6.71 11.42 9.44
N LYS A 22 7.64 10.50 9.18
CA LYS A 22 7.54 9.66 7.97
C LYS A 22 6.27 8.82 8.03
N LEU A 23 5.44 8.94 7.00
CA LEU A 23 4.26 8.11 6.80
C LEU A 23 4.63 6.63 6.90
N LYS A 24 3.92 5.87 7.73
CA LYS A 24 4.07 4.41 7.76
C LYS A 24 3.28 3.82 6.59
N ILE A 25 3.93 2.97 5.81
CA ILE A 25 3.31 2.19 4.74
C ILE A 25 3.54 0.72 5.02
N THR A 26 2.46 -0.04 5.18
CA THR A 26 2.51 -1.49 5.30
C THR A 26 2.01 -2.12 3.99
N VAL A 27 2.79 -3.02 3.42
CA VAL A 27 2.37 -3.88 2.31
C VAL A 27 2.06 -5.25 2.88
N LEU A 28 0.78 -5.56 3.00
CA LEU A 28 0.25 -6.79 3.60
C LEU A 28 -0.16 -7.75 2.48
N THR A 29 0.43 -8.93 2.46
CA THR A 29 0.31 -9.86 1.34
C THR A 29 0.06 -11.28 1.80
N VAL A 30 -0.66 -12.06 0.99
CA VAL A 30 -0.85 -13.51 1.19
C VAL A 30 0.26 -14.28 0.48
N GLY A 31 0.81 -15.28 1.16
CA GLY A 31 1.85 -16.18 0.66
C GLY A 31 3.27 -15.61 0.68
N LYS A 32 4.25 -16.47 0.46
CA LYS A 32 5.67 -16.12 0.44
C LYS A 32 6.14 -15.85 -1.00
N ILE A 33 7.19 -15.05 -1.14
CA ILE A 33 7.92 -14.95 -2.41
C ILE A 33 8.76 -16.21 -2.60
N LYS A 34 8.62 -16.85 -3.74
CA LYS A 34 9.36 -18.06 -4.10
C LYS A 34 10.53 -17.75 -5.03
N GLU A 35 10.33 -16.81 -5.95
CA GLU A 35 11.28 -16.50 -6.99
C GLU A 35 12.30 -15.45 -6.53
N LYS A 36 13.59 -15.77 -6.70
CA LYS A 36 14.69 -14.90 -6.26
C LYS A 36 14.64 -13.52 -6.91
N PHE A 37 14.31 -13.44 -8.21
CA PHE A 37 14.25 -12.16 -8.94
C PHE A 37 13.17 -11.22 -8.39
N TYR A 38 12.03 -11.74 -7.90
CA TYR A 38 11.04 -10.91 -7.20
C TYR A 38 11.55 -10.43 -5.85
N SER A 39 12.22 -11.31 -5.08
CA SER A 39 12.86 -10.91 -3.81
C SER A 39 13.89 -9.82 -4.03
N ASP A 40 14.74 -9.95 -5.05
CA ASP A 40 15.78 -8.96 -5.36
C ASP A 40 15.14 -7.61 -5.74
N ALA A 41 14.10 -7.62 -6.58
CA ALA A 41 13.37 -6.41 -6.97
C ALA A 41 12.68 -5.74 -5.76
N ILE A 42 12.01 -6.52 -4.89
CA ILE A 42 11.38 -6.02 -3.67
C ILE A 42 12.42 -5.37 -2.75
N ASN A 43 13.57 -6.02 -2.55
CA ASN A 43 14.66 -5.50 -1.73
C ASN A 43 15.20 -4.18 -2.28
N GLU A 44 15.33 -4.05 -3.60
CA GLU A 44 15.79 -2.82 -4.23
C GLU A 44 14.81 -1.66 -3.99
N TYR A 45 13.50 -1.85 -4.23
CA TYR A 45 12.51 -0.81 -3.95
C TYR A 45 12.38 -0.51 -2.47
N THR A 46 12.50 -1.51 -1.59
CA THR A 46 12.54 -1.33 -0.14
C THR A 46 13.66 -0.38 0.26
N LYS A 47 14.89 -0.62 -0.21
CA LYS A 47 16.05 0.28 0.04
C LYS A 47 15.77 1.71 -0.43
N ARG A 48 15.21 1.87 -1.63
CA ARG A 48 14.87 3.20 -2.17
C ARG A 48 13.82 3.93 -1.34
N LEU A 49 12.85 3.20 -0.81
CA LEU A 49 11.74 3.75 -0.02
C LEU A 49 12.12 4.17 1.40
N LEU A 50 13.19 3.62 1.99
CA LEU A 50 13.64 3.94 3.35
C LEU A 50 13.87 5.44 3.60
N ARG A 51 14.23 6.20 2.56
CA ARG A 51 14.43 7.65 2.66
C ARG A 51 13.12 8.44 2.74
N TYR A 52 12.01 7.87 2.26
CA TYR A 52 10.73 8.56 2.12
C TYR A 52 9.70 8.17 3.17
N CYS A 53 9.57 6.91 3.49
CA CYS A 53 8.55 6.39 4.39
C CYS A 53 9.11 5.33 5.33
N LYS A 54 8.32 4.97 6.36
CA LYS A 54 8.56 3.78 7.17
C LYS A 54 7.84 2.61 6.52
N LEU A 55 8.56 1.88 5.65
CA LEU A 55 7.99 0.73 4.94
C LEU A 55 8.08 -0.53 5.81
N GLU A 56 6.98 -1.28 5.85
CA GLU A 56 6.87 -2.61 6.44
C GLU A 56 6.23 -3.55 5.42
N ILE A 57 6.78 -4.75 5.25
CA ILE A 57 6.19 -5.80 4.41
C ILE A 57 5.80 -6.95 5.31
N VAL A 58 4.50 -7.23 5.38
CA VAL A 58 3.92 -8.31 6.17
C VAL A 58 3.39 -9.39 5.24
N GLN A 59 3.80 -10.63 5.48
CA GLN A 59 3.35 -11.78 4.71
C GLN A 59 2.54 -12.71 5.62
N VAL A 60 1.27 -12.91 5.31
CA VAL A 60 0.46 -13.92 5.98
C VAL A 60 0.51 -15.24 5.22
N THR A 61 0.36 -16.34 5.92
CA THR A 61 0.38 -17.68 5.31
C THR A 61 -0.81 -17.86 4.38
N ASP A 62 -0.54 -18.33 3.16
CA ASP A 62 -1.54 -18.78 2.21
C ASP A 62 -2.16 -20.12 2.62
N GLU A 63 -3.41 -20.34 2.24
CA GLU A 63 -4.07 -21.64 2.33
C GLU A 63 -3.78 -22.47 1.07
N LYS A 64 -3.66 -23.78 1.26
CA LYS A 64 -3.56 -24.71 0.14
C LYS A 64 -4.89 -24.73 -0.61
N THR A 65 -4.83 -24.54 -1.91
CA THR A 65 -6.01 -24.55 -2.79
C THR A 65 -5.85 -25.68 -3.80
N ALA A 66 -6.89 -26.49 -3.97
CA ALA A 66 -6.95 -27.47 -5.04
C ALA A 66 -7.07 -26.74 -6.41
N GLU A 67 -6.52 -27.34 -7.46
CA GLU A 67 -6.54 -26.75 -8.82
C GLU A 67 -7.97 -26.54 -9.35
N HIS A 68 -8.92 -27.37 -8.89
CA HIS A 68 -10.34 -27.27 -9.18
C HIS A 68 -11.15 -27.22 -7.87
N CYS A 69 -11.07 -26.11 -7.14
CA CYS A 69 -11.89 -25.91 -5.94
C CYS A 69 -13.27 -25.34 -6.32
N SER A 70 -14.31 -25.77 -5.61
CA SER A 70 -15.64 -25.19 -5.72
C SER A 70 -15.66 -23.75 -5.16
N ASP A 71 -16.70 -22.99 -5.51
CA ASP A 71 -16.88 -21.61 -4.99
C ASP A 71 -16.97 -21.58 -3.45
N ILE A 72 -17.57 -22.62 -2.85
CA ILE A 72 -17.67 -22.76 -1.39
C ILE A 72 -16.29 -22.96 -0.76
N GLU A 73 -15.48 -23.86 -1.32
CA GLU A 73 -14.11 -24.10 -0.86
C GLU A 73 -13.23 -22.87 -1.06
N ALA A 74 -13.36 -22.18 -2.20
CA ALA A 74 -12.67 -20.94 -2.47
C ALA A 74 -13.03 -19.85 -1.44
N ASP A 75 -14.30 -19.77 -1.04
CA ASP A 75 -14.74 -18.80 -0.02
C ASP A 75 -14.18 -19.14 1.37
N ILE A 76 -14.14 -20.41 1.74
CA ILE A 76 -13.52 -20.89 2.99
C ILE A 76 -12.03 -20.53 3.04
N VAL A 77 -11.30 -20.75 1.94
CA VAL A 77 -9.87 -20.39 1.83
C VAL A 77 -9.69 -18.89 2.00
N LYS A 78 -10.42 -18.08 1.22
CA LYS A 78 -10.36 -16.61 1.30
C LYS A 78 -10.72 -16.10 2.70
N LYS A 79 -11.70 -16.70 3.38
CA LYS A 79 -12.09 -16.31 4.75
C LYS A 79 -10.96 -16.54 5.75
N LYS A 80 -10.29 -17.70 5.71
CA LYS A 80 -9.14 -17.98 6.59
C LYS A 80 -7.98 -17.02 6.36
N GLU A 81 -7.68 -16.70 5.10
CA GLU A 81 -6.67 -15.71 4.75
C GLU A 81 -7.07 -14.31 5.23
N ALA A 82 -8.35 -13.95 5.09
CA ALA A 82 -8.89 -12.68 5.57
C ALA A 82 -8.75 -12.51 7.09
N GLU A 83 -9.02 -13.55 7.87
CA GLU A 83 -8.84 -13.52 9.33
C GLU A 83 -7.38 -13.23 9.72
N ARG A 84 -6.41 -13.75 8.95
CA ARG A 84 -4.98 -13.44 9.15
C ARG A 84 -4.66 -12.01 8.75
N ILE A 85 -5.17 -11.56 7.60
CA ILE A 85 -4.98 -10.19 7.09
C ILE A 85 -5.51 -9.17 8.11
N LEU A 86 -6.76 -9.32 8.56
CA LEU A 86 -7.43 -8.36 9.43
C LEU A 86 -6.74 -8.18 10.78
N LYS A 87 -6.05 -9.21 11.31
CA LYS A 87 -5.24 -9.11 12.53
C LYS A 87 -4.07 -8.13 12.43
N HIS A 88 -3.62 -7.83 11.22
CA HIS A 88 -2.51 -6.89 10.97
C HIS A 88 -2.97 -5.47 10.58
N ILE A 89 -4.28 -5.24 10.55
CA ILE A 89 -4.87 -3.93 10.22
C ILE A 89 -5.37 -3.28 11.50
N THR A 90 -4.77 -2.14 11.85
CA THR A 90 -5.22 -1.33 13.00
C THR A 90 -6.43 -0.48 12.60
N ASP A 91 -7.23 -0.06 13.58
CA ASP A 91 -8.46 0.70 13.32
C ASP A 91 -8.19 2.06 12.67
N ASP A 92 -7.08 2.70 13.01
CA ASP A 92 -6.64 4.00 12.52
C ASP A 92 -5.97 3.95 11.13
N ALA A 93 -5.70 2.75 10.60
CA ALA A 93 -5.06 2.60 9.30
C ALA A 93 -5.99 2.92 8.15
N PHE A 94 -5.50 3.69 7.17
CA PHE A 94 -6.13 3.83 5.87
C PHE A 94 -5.81 2.62 4.99
N VAL A 95 -6.83 1.82 4.70
CA VAL A 95 -6.67 0.54 3.99
C VAL A 95 -6.97 0.70 2.51
N ILE A 96 -6.02 0.26 1.67
CA ILE A 96 -6.14 0.21 0.22
C ILE A 96 -6.02 -1.25 -0.22
N THR A 97 -7.11 -1.85 -0.69
CA THR A 97 -7.08 -3.18 -1.27
C THR A 97 -6.78 -3.12 -2.76
N LEU A 98 -5.95 -4.05 -3.25
CA LEU A 98 -5.71 -4.21 -4.68
C LEU A 98 -6.74 -5.19 -5.25
N GLU A 99 -7.64 -4.66 -6.07
CA GLU A 99 -8.76 -5.42 -6.65
C GLU A 99 -8.94 -5.05 -8.12
N ILE A 100 -9.20 -6.04 -8.99
CA ILE A 100 -9.38 -5.83 -10.44
C ILE A 100 -10.51 -4.84 -10.72
N LEU A 101 -11.63 -4.96 -9.96
CA LEU A 101 -12.80 -4.09 -10.10
C LEU A 101 -12.71 -2.79 -9.29
N GLY A 102 -11.54 -2.48 -8.76
CA GLY A 102 -11.27 -1.24 -8.02
C GLY A 102 -11.20 -0.02 -8.94
N LYS A 103 -11.06 1.16 -8.32
CA LYS A 103 -10.83 2.42 -9.04
C LYS A 103 -9.43 2.42 -9.66
N GLN A 104 -9.34 2.70 -10.96
CA GLN A 104 -8.05 2.94 -11.62
C GLN A 104 -7.58 4.36 -11.34
N LEU A 105 -6.31 4.50 -11.06
CA LEU A 105 -5.60 5.77 -10.90
C LEU A 105 -4.36 5.75 -11.79
N ASP A 106 -4.01 6.91 -12.33
CA ASP A 106 -2.69 7.09 -12.91
C ASP A 106 -1.63 7.33 -11.81
N SER A 107 -0.35 7.38 -12.22
CA SER A 107 0.76 7.53 -11.27
C SER A 107 0.75 8.88 -10.55
N VAL A 108 0.26 9.94 -11.20
CA VAL A 108 0.16 11.29 -10.62
C VAL A 108 -1.00 11.36 -9.64
N GLU A 109 -2.14 10.76 -9.98
CA GLU A 109 -3.30 10.66 -9.09
C GLU A 109 -2.98 9.87 -7.81
N LEU A 110 -2.25 8.74 -7.95
CA LEU A 110 -1.79 7.96 -6.78
C LEU A 110 -0.82 8.78 -5.92
N ALA A 111 0.12 9.49 -6.53
CA ALA A 111 1.06 10.36 -5.83
C ALA A 111 0.34 11.46 -5.05
N ASN A 112 -0.62 12.14 -5.70
CA ASN A 112 -1.44 13.16 -5.05
C ASN A 112 -2.23 12.61 -3.86
N LYS A 113 -2.79 11.41 -4.00
CA LYS A 113 -3.50 10.73 -2.91
C LYS A 113 -2.58 10.45 -1.71
N ILE A 114 -1.39 9.88 -1.96
CA ILE A 114 -0.40 9.61 -0.90
C ILE A 114 0.03 10.91 -0.21
N ASN A 115 0.22 11.99 -0.98
CA ASN A 115 0.56 13.30 -0.42
C ASN A 115 -0.58 13.87 0.45
N GLN A 116 -1.83 13.77 -0.02
CA GLN A 116 -3.02 14.21 0.73
C GLN A 116 -3.15 13.49 2.06
N PHE A 117 -2.90 12.17 2.13
CA PHE A 117 -2.93 11.44 3.40
C PHE A 117 -1.94 12.01 4.40
N GLY A 118 -0.72 12.32 3.99
CA GLY A 118 0.28 12.96 4.85
C GLY A 118 -0.17 14.34 5.36
N ILE A 119 -0.83 15.14 4.51
CA ILE A 119 -1.35 16.47 4.86
C ILE A 119 -2.55 16.38 5.83
N GLN A 120 -3.42 15.38 5.64
CA GLN A 120 -4.63 15.16 6.46
C GLN A 120 -4.35 14.48 7.79
N GLY A 121 -3.08 14.18 8.11
CA GLY A 121 -2.69 13.56 9.37
C GLY A 121 -2.86 12.03 9.40
N THR A 122 -3.10 11.38 8.25
CA THR A 122 -3.03 9.93 8.17
C THR A 122 -1.60 9.47 8.42
N SER A 123 -1.38 8.75 9.50
CA SER A 123 -0.05 8.27 9.91
C SER A 123 0.32 6.92 9.32
N HIS A 124 -0.67 6.13 8.92
CA HIS A 124 -0.50 4.74 8.47
C HIS A 124 -1.40 4.40 7.28
N ILE A 125 -0.78 3.92 6.19
CA ILE A 125 -1.46 3.34 5.02
C ILE A 125 -1.12 1.85 4.96
N VAL A 126 -2.15 1.01 4.77
CA VAL A 126 -1.99 -0.42 4.55
C VAL A 126 -2.45 -0.79 3.15
N PHE A 127 -1.54 -1.24 2.30
CA PHE A 127 -1.89 -1.85 1.01
C PHE A 127 -2.06 -3.34 1.20
N VAL A 128 -3.16 -3.90 0.71
CA VAL A 128 -3.48 -5.33 0.84
C VAL A 128 -3.49 -5.99 -0.54
N ILE A 129 -2.69 -7.04 -0.71
CA ILE A 129 -2.63 -7.87 -1.90
C ILE A 129 -3.10 -9.27 -1.53
N GLY A 130 -4.18 -9.75 -2.15
CA GLY A 130 -4.72 -11.08 -1.94
C GLY A 130 -3.85 -12.21 -2.47
N GLY A 131 -4.23 -13.44 -2.17
CA GLY A 131 -3.67 -14.65 -2.74
C GLY A 131 -4.20 -14.94 -4.15
N SER A 132 -4.04 -16.20 -4.61
CA SER A 132 -4.45 -16.63 -5.95
C SER A 132 -5.96 -16.55 -6.21
N LEU A 133 -6.77 -16.67 -5.17
CA LEU A 133 -8.24 -16.55 -5.25
C LEU A 133 -8.77 -15.13 -5.01
N GLY A 134 -7.87 -14.14 -4.82
CA GLY A 134 -8.24 -12.77 -4.49
C GLY A 134 -8.55 -12.56 -3.01
N LEU A 135 -9.29 -11.50 -2.68
CA LEU A 135 -9.63 -11.12 -1.32
C LEU A 135 -11.04 -11.59 -0.94
N HIS A 136 -11.22 -11.98 0.33
CA HIS A 136 -12.54 -12.20 0.89
C HIS A 136 -13.27 -10.86 1.09
N LYS A 137 -14.61 -10.91 1.01
CA LYS A 137 -15.48 -9.73 1.16
C LYS A 137 -15.19 -8.91 2.45
N SER A 138 -14.89 -9.56 3.56
CA SER A 138 -14.61 -8.87 4.83
C SER A 138 -13.39 -7.95 4.77
N VAL A 139 -12.35 -8.28 4.00
CA VAL A 139 -11.18 -7.41 3.78
C VAL A 139 -11.55 -6.26 2.84
N SER A 140 -12.30 -6.57 1.79
CA SER A 140 -12.81 -5.59 0.83
C SER A 140 -13.75 -4.57 1.50
N ASP A 141 -14.60 -5.01 2.43
CA ASP A 141 -15.49 -4.14 3.21
C ASP A 141 -14.72 -3.26 4.23
N ARG A 142 -13.58 -3.74 4.76
CA ARG A 142 -12.70 -2.94 5.64
C ARG A 142 -11.92 -1.87 4.88
N SER A 143 -11.80 -1.99 3.56
CA SER A 143 -10.98 -1.06 2.78
C SER A 143 -11.63 0.32 2.66
N ASN A 144 -10.79 1.35 2.73
CA ASN A 144 -11.17 2.74 2.47
C ASN A 144 -11.09 3.07 0.96
N LEU A 145 -10.27 2.32 0.23
CA LEU A 145 -10.10 2.46 -1.22
C LEU A 145 -9.82 1.09 -1.84
N LYS A 146 -10.60 0.72 -2.85
CA LYS A 146 -10.33 -0.40 -3.75
C LYS A 146 -9.58 0.14 -4.95
N LEU A 147 -8.32 -0.24 -5.12
CA LEU A 147 -7.44 0.25 -6.18
C LEU A 147 -7.23 -0.85 -7.23
N SER A 148 -7.41 -0.49 -8.49
CA SER A 148 -7.09 -1.36 -9.63
C SER A 148 -5.88 -0.82 -10.38
N PHE A 149 -4.90 -1.67 -10.62
CA PHE A 149 -3.76 -1.34 -11.49
C PHE A 149 -4.06 -1.60 -12.97
N SER A 150 -5.01 -2.49 -13.25
CA SER A 150 -5.41 -2.87 -14.61
C SER A 150 -6.66 -3.75 -14.55
N LYS A 151 -7.37 -3.85 -15.67
CA LYS A 151 -8.38 -4.89 -15.90
C LYS A 151 -7.76 -6.27 -16.14
N MET A 152 -6.45 -6.34 -16.37
CA MET A 152 -5.71 -7.58 -16.52
C MET A 152 -5.33 -8.14 -15.14
N THR A 153 -5.28 -9.48 -15.04
CA THR A 153 -4.78 -10.18 -13.85
C THR A 153 -3.26 -10.29 -13.89
N PHE A 154 -2.62 -9.99 -12.79
CA PHE A 154 -1.18 -10.15 -12.60
C PHE A 154 -0.88 -11.19 -11.51
N PRO A 155 0.23 -11.95 -11.63
CA PRO A 155 0.69 -12.79 -10.55
C PRO A 155 0.87 -11.96 -9.24
N HIS A 156 0.37 -12.48 -8.12
CA HIS A 156 0.42 -11.77 -6.84
C HIS A 156 1.84 -11.43 -6.38
N GLN A 157 2.85 -12.22 -6.77
CA GLN A 157 4.26 -11.93 -6.47
C GLN A 157 4.76 -10.72 -7.27
N LEU A 158 4.39 -10.61 -8.56
CA LEU A 158 4.73 -9.48 -9.42
C LEU A 158 4.03 -8.19 -8.93
N MET A 159 2.77 -8.30 -8.50
CA MET A 159 2.03 -7.14 -7.98
C MET A 159 2.71 -6.44 -6.81
N ARG A 160 3.46 -7.19 -5.97
CA ARG A 160 4.25 -6.59 -4.89
C ARG A 160 5.35 -5.67 -5.42
N VAL A 161 6.03 -6.10 -6.49
CA VAL A 161 7.07 -5.28 -7.14
C VAL A 161 6.46 -4.05 -7.80
N ILE A 162 5.35 -4.23 -8.55
CA ILE A 162 4.63 -3.14 -9.21
C ILE A 162 4.15 -2.10 -8.19
N LEU A 163 3.55 -2.55 -7.08
CA LEU A 163 3.08 -1.66 -6.02
C LEU A 163 4.24 -0.86 -5.41
N LEU A 164 5.33 -1.52 -5.04
CA LEU A 164 6.49 -0.84 -4.44
C LEU A 164 7.13 0.16 -5.42
N GLU A 165 7.17 -0.17 -6.71
CA GLU A 165 7.61 0.75 -7.77
C GLU A 165 6.71 1.98 -7.82
N GLN A 166 5.38 1.81 -7.82
CA GLN A 166 4.43 2.92 -7.89
C GLN A 166 4.42 3.78 -6.61
N VAL A 167 4.62 3.19 -5.45
CA VAL A 167 4.83 3.94 -4.19
C VAL A 167 6.13 4.75 -4.26
N TYR A 168 7.22 4.17 -4.76
CA TYR A 168 8.48 4.89 -4.96
C TYR A 168 8.31 6.03 -5.97
N ARG A 169 7.68 5.77 -7.11
CA ARG A 169 7.35 6.77 -8.14
C ARG A 169 6.53 7.92 -7.56
N SER A 170 5.53 7.60 -6.74
CA SER A 170 4.72 8.61 -6.06
C SER A 170 5.56 9.55 -5.21
N TYR A 171 6.51 9.04 -4.42
CA TYR A 171 7.42 9.89 -3.66
C TYR A 171 8.36 10.71 -4.54
N ARG A 172 8.78 10.20 -5.70
CA ARG A 172 9.59 10.97 -6.66
C ARG A 172 8.79 12.14 -7.23
N ILE A 173 7.51 11.92 -7.58
CA ILE A 173 6.59 12.96 -8.05
C ILE A 173 6.35 14.00 -6.94
N ILE A 174 5.98 13.58 -5.73
CA ILE A 174 5.71 14.46 -4.58
C ILE A 174 6.90 15.38 -4.28
N ASN A 175 8.12 14.90 -4.45
CA ASN A 175 9.34 15.66 -4.17
C ASN A 175 9.92 16.35 -5.43
N ASN A 176 9.20 16.41 -6.54
CA ASN A 176 9.64 16.99 -7.82
C ASN A 176 11.02 16.45 -8.27
N GLN A 177 11.25 15.16 -8.11
CA GLN A 177 12.50 14.50 -8.45
C GLN A 177 12.39 13.78 -9.80
N PRO A 178 13.46 13.78 -10.64
CA PRO A 178 13.41 13.15 -11.96
C PRO A 178 13.27 11.62 -11.85
N TYR A 179 12.14 11.09 -12.29
CA TYR A 179 11.84 9.65 -12.42
C TYR A 179 10.60 9.41 -13.29
N HIS A 180 9.57 10.23 -13.08
CA HIS A 180 8.36 10.23 -13.90
C HIS A 180 8.57 11.24 -15.05
N LYS A 181 8.37 10.79 -16.29
CA LYS A 181 8.45 11.61 -17.51
C LYS A 181 7.10 11.77 -18.13
#